data_15001ea4246211dba345c8a1857319f1
#
_entry.id   15001ea4246211dba345c8a1857319f1
#
_cell.length_a   1.000
_cell.length_b   1.000
_cell.length_c   1.000
_cell.angle_alpha   90.00
_cell.angle_beta   90.00
_cell.angle_gamma   90.00
#
_symmetry.space_group_name_H-M   'P 1'
#
loop_
_entity.id
_entity.type
_entity.pdbx_description
1 polymer ?
#
loop_
_entity_poly.entity_id
_entity_poly.type
_entity_poly.pdbx_seq_one_letter_code
_entity_poly.pdbx_strand_id
1 'polypeptide(L)'
;MSEQPHPFARLGQEPVATIERDELKRKLDDGEPIKLVMALNRWAFEAKHIPGSLHFDDPEELFSALDKDNEIIVYCSNIDCLSSVALYRALIERGYSSVRRYAGGLLDWEGAGLTLEGNSV
;
A
#
# COMPACT_ATOMS: atom_id res chain seq x y z
N MET A 1 -35.15 7.79 4.87
CA MET A 1 -34.97 6.59 4.12
C MET A 1 -33.51 6.33 3.83
N SER A 2 -33.22 5.13 3.74
CA SER A 2 -31.88 4.77 3.43
C SER A 2 -31.65 4.96 1.93
N GLU A 3 -30.67 5.76 1.62
CA GLU A 3 -30.29 5.97 0.25
C GLU A 3 -29.49 4.79 -0.21
N GLN A 4 -29.88 4.22 -1.32
CA GLN A 4 -29.03 3.27 -1.99
C GLN A 4 -27.93 4.06 -2.67
N PRO A 5 -26.66 3.79 -2.38
CA PRO A 5 -25.60 4.50 -3.08
C PRO A 5 -25.73 4.25 -4.58
N HIS A 6 -25.51 5.28 -5.35
CA HIS A 6 -25.43 5.12 -6.79
C HIS A 6 -24.29 4.14 -7.10
N PRO A 7 -24.46 3.19 -8.03
CA PRO A 7 -23.41 2.20 -8.29
C PRO A 7 -22.05 2.81 -8.57
N PHE A 8 -22.00 3.89 -9.34
CA PHE A 8 -20.72 4.53 -9.63
C PHE A 8 -20.15 5.24 -8.42
N ALA A 9 -21.02 5.83 -7.60
CA ALA A 9 -20.57 6.46 -6.37
C ALA A 9 -19.99 5.43 -5.43
N ARG A 10 -20.61 4.25 -5.35
CA ARG A 10 -20.09 3.19 -4.51
C ARG A 10 -18.70 2.75 -4.94
N LEU A 11 -18.47 2.57 -6.24
CA LEU A 11 -17.18 2.16 -6.74
C LEU A 11 -16.08 3.17 -6.39
N GLY A 12 -16.43 4.47 -6.38
CA GLY A 12 -15.46 5.51 -6.07
C GLY A 12 -15.37 5.87 -4.60
N GLN A 13 -16.34 5.45 -3.79
CA GLN A 13 -16.47 5.93 -2.42
C GLN A 13 -16.40 4.85 -1.36
N GLU A 14 -16.15 3.60 -1.74
CA GLU A 14 -15.98 2.57 -0.76
C GLU A 14 -14.76 2.91 0.11
N PRO A 15 -14.86 2.72 1.43
CA PRO A 15 -13.73 3.01 2.30
C PRO A 15 -12.53 2.16 1.93
N VAL A 16 -11.36 2.77 2.02
CA VAL A 16 -10.11 2.06 1.83
C VAL A 16 -9.75 1.44 3.19
N ALA A 17 -9.56 0.14 3.22
CA ALA A 17 -9.10 -0.52 4.43
C ALA A 17 -7.66 -0.07 4.72
N THR A 18 -7.37 0.27 5.98
CA THR A 18 -6.08 0.82 6.35
C THR A 18 -5.40 -0.01 7.42
N ILE A 19 -4.09 0.20 7.54
CA ILE A 19 -3.30 -0.38 8.63
C ILE A 19 -2.50 0.75 9.27
N GLU A 20 -2.39 0.72 10.60
CA GLU A 20 -1.63 1.73 11.34
C GLU A 20 -0.16 1.36 11.39
N ARG A 21 0.69 2.37 11.61
CA ARG A 21 2.14 2.20 11.65
C ARG A 21 2.57 1.10 12.62
N ASP A 22 2.01 1.10 13.82
CA ASP A 22 2.46 0.15 14.85
C ASP A 22 2.13 -1.28 14.49
N GLU A 23 0.97 -1.50 13.90
CA GLU A 23 0.60 -2.85 13.45
C GLU A 23 1.50 -3.30 12.30
N LEU A 24 1.77 -2.40 11.36
CA LEU A 24 2.66 -2.72 10.24
C LEU A 24 4.07 -3.07 10.73
N LYS A 25 4.59 -2.24 11.64
CA LYS A 25 5.91 -2.48 12.22
C LYS A 25 5.98 -3.84 12.91
N ARG A 26 4.95 -4.17 13.68
CA ARG A 26 4.89 -5.46 14.36
C ARG A 26 4.90 -6.63 13.37
N LYS A 27 4.12 -6.52 12.30
CA LYS A 27 4.08 -7.59 11.29
C LYS A 27 5.44 -7.79 10.62
N LEU A 28 6.13 -6.69 10.32
CA LEU A 28 7.45 -6.77 9.71
C LEU A 28 8.47 -7.36 10.70
N ASP A 29 8.42 -6.93 11.95
CA ASP A 29 9.34 -7.44 12.97
C ASP A 29 9.11 -8.92 13.25
N ASP A 30 7.87 -9.36 13.19
CA ASP A 30 7.51 -10.77 13.43
C ASP A 30 7.79 -11.66 12.22
N GLY A 31 8.19 -11.08 11.09
CA GLY A 31 8.45 -11.85 9.87
C GLY A 31 7.21 -12.42 9.24
N GLU A 32 6.06 -11.79 9.43
CA GLU A 32 4.82 -12.26 8.79
C GLU A 32 4.93 -12.17 7.27
N PRO A 33 4.29 -13.08 6.53
CA PRO A 33 4.45 -13.14 5.07
C PRO A 33 3.58 -12.11 4.35
N ILE A 34 3.71 -10.84 4.72
CA ILE A 34 3.00 -9.77 4.04
C ILE A 34 3.77 -9.33 2.81
N LYS A 35 3.06 -8.74 1.85
CA LYS A 35 3.64 -8.13 0.65
C LYS A 35 3.46 -6.64 0.78
N LEU A 36 4.52 -5.93 1.12
CA LEU A 36 4.50 -4.48 1.29
C LEU A 36 4.94 -3.85 -0.03
N VAL A 37 4.04 -3.10 -0.67
CA VAL A 37 4.27 -2.60 -2.02
C VAL A 37 4.25 -1.08 -2.02
N MET A 38 5.31 -0.49 -2.53
CA MET A 38 5.39 0.95 -2.67
C MET A 38 4.78 1.38 -4.01
N ALA A 39 3.81 2.28 -3.95
CA ALA A 39 3.04 2.70 -5.11
C ALA A 39 3.57 4.00 -5.73
N LEU A 40 4.89 4.12 -5.87
CA LEU A 40 5.54 5.26 -6.51
C LEU A 40 6.45 4.72 -7.62
N ASN A 41 7.10 5.62 -8.37
CA ASN A 41 7.95 5.20 -9.46
C ASN A 41 9.27 4.61 -8.92
N ARG A 42 10.04 3.99 -9.81
CA ARG A 42 11.28 3.33 -9.44
C ARG A 42 12.28 4.30 -8.80
N TRP A 43 12.36 5.50 -9.32
CA TRP A 43 13.29 6.50 -8.78
C TRP A 43 12.97 6.81 -7.32
N ALA A 44 11.70 7.00 -7.00
CA ALA A 44 11.28 7.27 -5.63
C ALA A 44 11.56 6.08 -4.72
N PHE A 45 11.29 4.86 -5.21
CA PHE A 45 11.56 3.65 -4.45
C PHE A 45 13.05 3.50 -4.14
N GLU A 46 13.89 3.74 -5.14
CA GLU A 46 15.33 3.62 -4.94
C GLU A 46 15.87 4.68 -3.99
N ALA A 47 15.23 5.85 -3.97
CA ALA A 47 15.64 6.92 -3.06
C ALA A 47 15.35 6.58 -1.60
N LYS A 48 14.13 6.14 -1.31
CA LYS A 48 13.72 5.77 0.06
C LYS A 48 12.58 4.78 0.00
N HIS A 49 12.68 3.73 0.79
CA HIS A 49 11.55 2.80 0.98
C HIS A 49 11.66 2.13 2.34
N ILE A 50 10.54 1.59 2.81
CA ILE A 50 10.50 0.83 4.05
C ILE A 50 11.21 -0.51 3.80
N PRO A 51 12.08 -0.96 4.71
CA PRO A 51 12.77 -2.25 4.52
C PRO A 51 11.79 -3.39 4.27
N GLY A 52 12.09 -4.22 3.28
CA GLY A 52 11.21 -5.32 2.90
C GLY A 52 10.17 -4.95 1.85
N SER A 53 10.12 -3.69 1.43
CA SER A 53 9.17 -3.25 0.41
C SER A 53 9.50 -3.84 -0.96
N LEU A 54 8.45 -4.04 -1.74
CA LEU A 54 8.52 -4.43 -3.14
C LEU A 54 8.15 -3.25 -4.01
N HIS A 55 8.65 -3.26 -5.23
CA HIS A 55 8.29 -2.26 -6.24
C HIS A 55 8.13 -2.96 -7.58
N PHE A 56 7.12 -2.54 -8.33
CA PHE A 56 6.88 -3.06 -9.68
C PHE A 56 6.80 -1.89 -10.64
N ASP A 57 7.46 -2.02 -11.80
CA ASP A 57 7.50 -0.93 -12.78
C ASP A 57 6.18 -0.77 -13.50
N ASP A 58 5.42 -1.86 -13.64
CA ASP A 58 4.09 -1.76 -14.23
C ASP A 58 3.12 -2.71 -13.53
N PRO A 59 1.80 -2.44 -13.66
CA PRO A 59 0.78 -3.24 -12.97
C PRO A 59 0.78 -4.71 -13.36
N GLU A 60 1.13 -5.04 -14.60
CA GLU A 60 1.12 -6.44 -15.03
C GLU A 60 2.17 -7.26 -14.30
N GLU A 61 3.33 -6.67 -14.03
CA GLU A 61 4.33 -7.35 -13.23
C GLU A 61 3.81 -7.67 -11.84
N LEU A 62 3.13 -6.70 -11.22
CA LEU A 62 2.58 -6.89 -9.90
C LEU A 62 1.55 -8.00 -9.88
N PHE A 63 0.61 -7.96 -10.83
CA PHE A 63 -0.45 -8.97 -10.88
C PHE A 63 0.09 -10.37 -11.17
N SER A 64 1.22 -10.46 -11.89
CA SER A 64 1.86 -11.74 -12.15
C SER A 64 2.62 -12.27 -10.93
N ALA A 65 3.15 -11.38 -10.12
CA ALA A 65 4.01 -11.75 -9.00
C ALA A 65 3.26 -12.07 -7.72
N LEU A 66 2.08 -11.46 -7.52
CA LEU A 66 1.35 -11.58 -6.27
C LEU A 66 0.08 -12.38 -6.45
N ASP A 67 -0.17 -13.30 -5.51
CA ASP A 67 -1.37 -14.12 -5.50
C ASP A 67 -2.53 -13.37 -4.87
N LYS A 68 -3.75 -13.70 -5.28
CA LYS A 68 -4.94 -12.99 -4.82
C LYS A 68 -5.24 -13.20 -3.35
N ASP A 69 -4.67 -14.23 -2.73
CA ASP A 69 -4.83 -14.48 -1.30
C ASP A 69 -3.65 -13.99 -0.46
N ASN A 70 -2.65 -13.37 -1.07
CA ASN A 70 -1.57 -12.73 -0.30
C ASN A 70 -2.13 -11.60 0.54
N GLU A 71 -1.53 -11.39 1.72
CA GLU A 71 -1.80 -10.19 2.50
C GLU A 71 -0.94 -9.06 1.94
N ILE A 72 -1.57 -8.04 1.37
CA ILE A 72 -0.88 -6.97 0.65
C ILE A 72 -1.12 -5.65 1.36
N ILE A 73 -0.05 -4.90 1.58
CA ILE A 73 -0.12 -3.56 2.14
C ILE A 73 0.52 -2.61 1.15
N VAL A 74 -0.23 -1.59 0.74
CA VAL A 74 0.25 -0.60 -0.22
C VAL A 74 0.51 0.73 0.48
N TYR A 75 1.55 1.44 0.05
CA TYR A 75 1.85 2.74 0.62
C TYR A 75 2.56 3.62 -0.40
N CYS A 76 2.62 4.91 -0.12
CA CYS A 76 3.44 5.85 -0.89
C CYS A 76 4.05 6.89 0.05
N SER A 77 4.12 8.16 -0.34
CA SER A 77 4.91 9.13 0.42
C SER A 77 4.22 9.64 1.68
N ASN A 78 2.91 9.92 1.60
CA ASN A 78 2.16 10.47 2.73
C ASN A 78 0.68 10.25 2.54
N ILE A 79 -0.12 10.73 3.50
CA ILE A 79 -1.56 10.49 3.51
C ILE A 79 -2.27 11.10 2.29
N ASP A 80 -1.73 12.16 1.74
CA ASP A 80 -2.34 12.87 0.61
C ASP A 80 -1.98 12.26 -0.74
N CYS A 81 -1.06 11.30 -0.77
CA CYS A 81 -0.63 10.66 -2.01
C CYS A 81 -1.69 9.69 -2.49
N LEU A 82 -2.23 9.91 -3.69
CA LEU A 82 -3.32 9.08 -4.20
C LEU A 82 -2.86 7.83 -4.94
N SER A 83 -1.57 7.68 -5.19
CA SER A 83 -1.05 6.51 -5.90
C SER A 83 -1.34 5.22 -5.17
N SER A 84 -1.22 5.20 -3.83
CA SER A 84 -1.53 4.00 -3.07
C SER A 84 -3.02 3.71 -3.03
N VAL A 85 -3.87 4.75 -3.06
CA VAL A 85 -5.31 4.56 -3.16
C VAL A 85 -5.66 3.93 -4.51
N ALA A 86 -5.06 4.43 -5.59
CA ALA A 86 -5.31 3.90 -6.92
C ALA A 86 -4.87 2.43 -7.01
N LEU A 87 -3.72 2.10 -6.46
CA LEU A 87 -3.25 0.72 -6.46
C LEU A 87 -4.15 -0.17 -5.60
N TYR A 88 -4.56 0.31 -4.44
CA TYR A 88 -5.50 -0.42 -3.59
C TYR A 88 -6.76 -0.79 -4.37
N ARG A 89 -7.36 0.19 -5.05
CA ARG A 89 -8.60 -0.05 -5.78
C ARG A 89 -8.40 -1.00 -6.95
N ALA A 90 -7.27 -0.88 -7.65
CA ALA A 90 -6.96 -1.79 -8.75
C ALA A 90 -6.85 -3.24 -8.27
N LEU A 91 -6.22 -3.43 -7.11
CA LEU A 91 -6.10 -4.77 -6.54
C LEU A 91 -7.46 -5.34 -6.13
N ILE A 92 -8.29 -4.53 -5.49
CA ILE A 92 -9.64 -4.96 -5.09
C ILE A 92 -10.45 -5.35 -6.33
N GLU A 93 -10.39 -4.55 -7.40
CA GLU A 93 -11.10 -4.86 -8.65
C GLU A 93 -10.64 -6.17 -9.27
N ARG A 94 -9.37 -6.51 -9.08
CA ARG A 94 -8.82 -7.76 -9.62
C ARG A 94 -9.10 -8.96 -8.75
N GLY A 95 -9.81 -8.79 -7.63
CA GLY A 95 -10.20 -9.89 -6.77
C GLY A 95 -9.21 -10.23 -5.67
N TYR A 96 -8.25 -9.35 -5.40
CA TYR A 96 -7.36 -9.53 -4.25
C TYR A 96 -8.17 -9.27 -2.98
N SER A 97 -8.14 -10.20 -2.04
CA SER A 97 -9.08 -10.21 -0.92
C SER A 97 -8.51 -9.62 0.36
N SER A 98 -7.21 -9.44 0.45
CA SER A 98 -6.59 -9.01 1.71
C SER A 98 -5.62 -7.85 1.42
N VAL A 99 -6.18 -6.67 1.18
CA VAL A 99 -5.40 -5.47 0.84
C VAL A 99 -5.72 -4.37 1.83
N ARG A 100 -4.67 -3.71 2.34
CA ARG A 100 -4.83 -2.54 3.19
C ARG A 100 -3.83 -1.48 2.75
N ARG A 101 -4.15 -0.23 3.06
CA ARG A 101 -3.28 0.91 2.76
C ARG A 101 -2.65 1.42 4.04
N TYR A 102 -1.33 1.57 4.03
CA TYR A 102 -0.63 2.29 5.08
C TYR A 102 -0.63 3.77 4.68
N ALA A 103 -1.62 4.50 5.17
CA ALA A 103 -1.88 5.87 4.73
C ALA A 103 -0.76 6.83 5.12
N GLY A 104 -0.12 6.60 6.27
CA GLY A 104 0.95 7.49 6.71
C GLY A 104 2.15 7.52 5.78
N GLY A 105 2.47 6.40 5.15
CA GLY A 105 3.52 6.31 4.16
C GLY A 105 4.91 6.61 4.71
N LEU A 106 5.80 7.01 3.80
CA LEU A 106 7.18 7.31 4.16
C LEU A 106 7.29 8.42 5.19
N LEU A 107 6.46 9.45 5.05
CA LEU A 107 6.53 10.61 5.95
C LEU A 107 6.26 10.21 7.40
N ASP A 108 5.22 9.40 7.61
CA ASP A 108 4.90 8.93 8.96
C ASP A 108 5.96 7.97 9.50
N TRP A 109 6.44 7.05 8.65
CA TRP A 109 7.46 6.08 9.04
C TRP A 109 8.76 6.76 9.45
N GLU A 110 9.23 7.68 8.60
CA GLU A 110 10.44 8.44 8.86
C GLU A 110 10.28 9.36 10.06
N GLY A 111 9.13 10.00 10.19
CA GLY A 111 8.84 10.88 11.32
C GLY A 111 8.83 10.18 12.65
N ALA A 112 8.55 8.88 12.67
CA ALA A 112 8.60 8.07 13.88
C ALA A 112 10.01 7.56 14.19
N GLY A 113 10.99 7.92 13.37
CA GLY A 113 12.37 7.49 13.58
C GLY A 113 12.65 6.06 13.17
N LEU A 114 11.78 5.45 12.36
CA LEU A 114 11.96 4.07 11.93
C LEU A 114 12.89 3.99 10.73
N THR A 115 13.56 2.84 10.60
CA THR A 115 14.60 2.65 9.58
C THR A 115 14.04 2.65 8.17
N LEU A 116 14.73 3.35 7.28
CA LEU A 116 14.46 3.33 5.83
C LEU A 116 15.69 2.83 5.10
N GLU A 117 15.48 2.34 3.88
CA GLU A 117 16.54 1.94 2.97
C GLU A 117 16.47 2.77 1.70
N GLY A 118 17.58 2.89 0.98
CA GLY A 118 17.64 3.58 -0.30
C GLY A 118 18.83 4.51 -0.43
N ASN A 119 18.94 5.12 -1.63
CA ASN A 119 20.11 5.95 -1.98
C ASN A 119 20.16 7.27 -1.23
N SER A 120 19.02 7.75 -0.75
CA SER A 120 18.90 9.06 -0.10
C SER A 120 18.72 8.96 1.40
N VAL A 121 18.99 7.81 1.97
CA VAL A 121 18.89 7.58 3.41
C VAL A 121 20.21 7.86 4.11
#